data_b65bfe9246913c95d565db6674d259e7
#
_entry.id   b65bfe9246913c95d565db6674d259e7
#
_cell.length_a   1.000
_cell.length_b   1.000
_cell.length_c   1.000
_cell.angle_alpha   90.00
_cell.angle_beta   90.00
_cell.angle_gamma   90.00
#
_symmetry.space_group_name_H-M   'P 1'
#
loop_
_entity.id
_entity.type
_entity.pdbx_description
1 polymer ?
#
loop_
_entity_poly.entity_id
_entity_poly.type
_entity_poly.pdbx_seq_one_letter_code
_entity_poly.pdbx_strand_id
1 'polypeptide(L)'
;NNLNLPLENFYPLDGFESHRVWVDSKMNRIYLDGEDMRGAIYAVYTFAETFLEVPPLWFWCSWVPKHKDVIKIPETTNIFFKSPQVRYRSWLPNDQDLYRSWTKLSPQNNEIVYETLLRLKLNTFEDADLAYPGIGEGMKMCKKYGIVVTSHHMFMLNTTFANWDKYWKNVRKVEKVPELSLANIDKLKELWEYGAQTVVESGVENIWNIAFRGSGDQPFWILFPDAPKTEAERAKVINKMLQIQTDIIKKYAKEENPYIRTTFYDEMADLVTAGLVVPPANENMIWTFCYGRRDHYPYSDIQKFNPETPVKLGYYMNLQFTSTGSHLAPAEGPWKMEFNYRYVNSKSPLYLSVVNSGNFREYMYTMSANAKLLWDYDAYDSDKWNRDYAVQYFGEEYADEIADLYKDYFYAYWTQRKPDFPGGMERQSIFQDQRYARAISYIGDDFFHFSPKPLPDLYMYERVPGRVFRIVPGDNGAETQ
;
A
#
# COMPACT_ATOMS: atom_id res chain seq x y z
N ASN A 1 -23.00 -24.80 -10.73
CA ASN A 1 -23.55 -25.88 -9.91
C ASN A 1 -24.79 -25.37 -9.19
N ASN A 2 -25.99 -25.74 -9.71
CA ASN A 2 -27.24 -25.46 -9.03
C ASN A 2 -27.37 -26.43 -7.83
N LEU A 3 -26.73 -26.08 -6.73
CA LEU A 3 -27.09 -26.63 -5.44
C LEU A 3 -28.44 -26.01 -5.09
N ASN A 4 -29.53 -26.79 -5.07
CA ASN A 4 -30.79 -26.38 -4.48
C ASN A 4 -30.53 -26.24 -2.96
N LEU A 5 -29.99 -25.08 -2.56
CA LEU A 5 -29.81 -24.74 -1.16
C LEU A 5 -31.14 -24.13 -0.68
N PRO A 6 -31.64 -24.55 0.49
CA PRO A 6 -32.83 -23.92 1.08
C PRO A 6 -32.45 -22.47 1.48
N LEU A 7 -32.78 -21.50 0.60
CA LEU A 7 -32.48 -20.09 0.79
C LEU A 7 -33.10 -19.49 2.08
N GLU A 8 -34.14 -20.10 2.57
CA GLU A 8 -34.81 -19.70 3.81
C GLU A 8 -33.95 -19.77 5.10
N ASN A 9 -32.82 -20.49 5.06
CA ASN A 9 -31.87 -20.58 6.17
C ASN A 9 -30.63 -19.68 6.01
N PHE A 10 -30.53 -18.92 4.92
CA PHE A 10 -29.43 -18.00 4.72
C PHE A 10 -29.72 -16.66 5.41
N TYR A 11 -28.85 -16.31 6.32
CA TYR A 11 -28.84 -14.96 6.90
C TYR A 11 -28.31 -13.98 5.84
N PRO A 12 -28.93 -12.80 5.69
CA PRO A 12 -28.42 -11.80 4.78
C PRO A 12 -26.97 -11.42 5.17
N LEU A 13 -26.12 -11.33 4.17
CA LEU A 13 -24.78 -10.77 4.32
C LEU A 13 -24.87 -9.24 4.28
N ASP A 14 -23.80 -8.57 4.72
CA ASP A 14 -23.78 -7.12 4.99
C ASP A 14 -23.05 -6.32 3.91
N GLY A 15 -23.11 -6.78 2.65
CA GLY A 15 -22.54 -6.07 1.52
C GLY A 15 -21.09 -6.47 1.22
N PHE A 16 -20.37 -5.61 0.53
CA PHE A 16 -19.06 -5.84 -0.08
C PHE A 16 -18.10 -6.62 0.82
N GLU A 17 -17.65 -7.80 0.34
CA GLU A 17 -16.70 -8.71 1.01
C GLU A 17 -17.14 -9.23 2.38
N SER A 18 -18.37 -8.95 2.81
CA SER A 18 -18.87 -9.60 4.02
C SER A 18 -18.91 -11.11 3.86
N HIS A 19 -18.70 -11.83 4.95
CA HIS A 19 -18.63 -13.28 4.88
C HIS A 19 -18.99 -13.92 6.22
N ARG A 20 -19.31 -15.20 6.15
CA ARG A 20 -19.72 -15.99 7.30
C ARG A 20 -19.24 -17.43 7.23
N VAL A 21 -18.90 -17.98 8.38
CA VAL A 21 -18.69 -19.42 8.60
C VAL A 21 -19.72 -19.87 9.62
N TRP A 22 -20.62 -20.78 9.25
CA TRP A 22 -21.67 -21.22 10.15
C TRP A 22 -22.06 -22.68 9.94
N VAL A 23 -22.66 -23.29 10.97
CA VAL A 23 -23.12 -24.68 10.99
C VAL A 23 -24.65 -24.73 10.96
N ASP A 24 -25.17 -25.47 9.98
CA ASP A 24 -26.56 -25.93 10.01
C ASP A 24 -26.58 -27.34 10.65
N SER A 25 -26.89 -27.39 11.93
CA SER A 25 -26.95 -28.64 12.69
C SER A 25 -28.07 -29.56 12.23
N LYS A 26 -29.16 -29.02 11.68
CA LYS A 26 -30.28 -29.85 11.14
C LYS A 26 -29.88 -30.60 9.87
N MET A 27 -29.07 -29.97 9.05
CA MET A 27 -28.58 -30.57 7.80
C MET A 27 -27.19 -31.19 7.94
N ASN A 28 -26.56 -31.10 9.10
CA ASN A 28 -25.19 -31.53 9.38
C ASN A 28 -24.21 -30.99 8.32
N ARG A 29 -24.25 -29.67 8.10
CA ARG A 29 -23.46 -28.98 7.09
C ARG A 29 -22.77 -27.75 7.66
N ILE A 30 -21.61 -27.44 7.06
CA ILE A 30 -20.89 -26.20 7.30
C ILE A 30 -21.00 -25.37 6.02
N TYR A 31 -21.34 -24.10 6.19
CA TYR A 31 -21.43 -23.14 5.11
C TYR A 31 -20.34 -22.10 5.24
N LEU A 32 -19.69 -21.81 4.12
CA LEU A 32 -18.69 -20.77 3.97
C LEU A 32 -19.25 -19.78 2.95
N ASP A 33 -19.93 -18.76 3.47
CA ASP A 33 -20.70 -17.83 2.65
C ASP A 33 -19.95 -16.51 2.46
N GLY A 34 -20.03 -15.94 1.26
CA GLY A 34 -19.53 -14.60 0.96
C GLY A 34 -20.51 -13.85 0.08
N GLU A 35 -20.67 -12.55 0.29
CA GLU A 35 -21.54 -11.68 -0.51
C GLU A 35 -21.05 -11.63 -1.95
N ASP A 36 -19.75 -11.66 -2.14
CA ASP A 36 -19.07 -11.69 -3.42
C ASP A 36 -17.96 -12.76 -3.43
N MET A 37 -17.21 -12.83 -4.53
CA MET A 37 -16.15 -13.83 -4.69
C MET A 37 -15.07 -13.69 -3.63
N ARG A 38 -14.63 -12.46 -3.28
CA ARG A 38 -13.63 -12.23 -2.25
C ARG A 38 -14.17 -12.56 -0.87
N GLY A 39 -15.41 -12.20 -0.57
CA GLY A 39 -16.07 -12.63 0.66
C GLY A 39 -16.08 -14.14 0.83
N ALA A 40 -16.40 -14.90 -0.24
CA ALA A 40 -16.36 -16.37 -0.20
C ALA A 40 -14.93 -16.90 0.05
N ILE A 41 -13.91 -16.32 -0.57
CA ILE A 41 -12.49 -16.65 -0.33
C ILE A 41 -12.13 -16.35 1.13
N TYR A 42 -12.56 -15.22 1.68
CA TYR A 42 -12.30 -14.84 3.06
C TYR A 42 -13.00 -15.78 4.05
N ALA A 43 -14.19 -16.29 3.74
CA ALA A 43 -14.83 -17.31 4.56
C ALA A 43 -14.00 -18.60 4.65
N VAL A 44 -13.38 -19.03 3.53
CA VAL A 44 -12.47 -20.17 3.50
C VAL A 44 -11.23 -19.92 4.38
N TYR A 45 -10.62 -18.74 4.28
CA TYR A 45 -9.46 -18.41 5.11
C TYR A 45 -9.83 -18.22 6.58
N THR A 46 -11.00 -17.67 6.89
CA THR A 46 -11.52 -17.60 8.26
C THR A 46 -11.74 -19.00 8.86
N PHE A 47 -12.27 -19.93 8.06
CA PHE A 47 -12.39 -21.32 8.47
C PHE A 47 -11.00 -21.95 8.75
N ALA A 48 -10.04 -21.75 7.84
CA ALA A 48 -8.70 -22.27 7.99
C ALA A 48 -7.99 -21.70 9.24
N GLU A 49 -8.13 -20.43 9.50
CA GLU A 49 -7.56 -19.79 10.69
C GLU A 49 -8.19 -20.31 11.98
N THR A 50 -9.53 -20.38 12.01
CA THR A 50 -10.26 -20.68 13.24
C THR A 50 -10.21 -22.17 13.61
N PHE A 51 -10.39 -23.08 12.65
CA PHE A 51 -10.57 -24.51 12.91
C PHE A 51 -9.36 -25.36 12.54
N LEU A 52 -8.59 -24.94 11.52
CA LEU A 52 -7.37 -25.63 11.13
C LEU A 52 -6.12 -25.07 11.81
N GLU A 53 -6.24 -23.95 12.52
CA GLU A 53 -5.12 -23.24 13.16
C GLU A 53 -4.02 -22.85 12.16
N VAL A 54 -4.43 -22.47 10.94
CA VAL A 54 -3.54 -21.96 9.90
C VAL A 54 -3.68 -20.43 9.84
N PRO A 55 -2.85 -19.68 10.58
CA PRO A 55 -2.98 -18.23 10.65
C PRO A 55 -2.60 -17.56 9.32
N PRO A 56 -2.99 -16.31 9.08
CA PRO A 56 -2.71 -15.60 7.82
C PRO A 56 -1.24 -15.61 7.42
N LEU A 57 -0.34 -15.50 8.37
CA LEU A 57 1.11 -15.42 8.15
C LEU A 57 1.84 -16.77 8.29
N TRP A 58 1.14 -17.90 8.22
CA TRP A 58 1.69 -19.23 8.48
C TRP A 58 2.99 -19.52 7.72
N PHE A 59 3.07 -19.12 6.46
CA PHE A 59 4.26 -19.35 5.62
C PHE A 59 5.49 -18.57 6.11
N TRP A 60 5.26 -17.41 6.72
CA TRP A 60 6.31 -16.49 7.14
C TRP A 60 6.85 -16.77 8.55
N CYS A 61 6.20 -17.70 9.27
CA CYS A 61 6.62 -18.15 10.58
C CYS A 61 7.76 -19.17 10.48
N SER A 62 8.52 -19.34 11.57
CA SER A 62 9.53 -20.39 11.70
C SER A 62 8.96 -21.78 12.05
N TRP A 63 7.65 -21.83 12.33
CA TRP A 63 6.93 -23.06 12.64
C TRP A 63 5.89 -23.37 11.55
N VAL A 64 5.47 -24.64 11.48
CA VAL A 64 4.46 -25.10 10.52
C VAL A 64 3.20 -25.47 11.27
N PRO A 65 2.01 -25.08 10.78
CA PRO A 65 0.74 -25.53 11.37
C PRO A 65 0.68 -27.04 11.52
N LYS A 66 0.22 -27.50 12.68
CA LYS A 66 0.14 -28.96 12.95
C LYS A 66 -1.00 -29.58 12.17
N HIS A 67 -0.74 -30.75 11.56
CA HIS A 67 -1.80 -31.56 10.97
C HIS A 67 -2.81 -31.98 12.05
N LYS A 68 -4.10 -31.92 11.70
CA LYS A 68 -5.21 -32.36 12.56
C LYS A 68 -5.94 -33.52 11.89
N ASP A 69 -5.92 -34.69 12.51
CA ASP A 69 -6.68 -35.87 12.03
C ASP A 69 -8.18 -35.67 12.21
N VAL A 70 -8.59 -34.90 13.20
CA VAL A 70 -9.99 -34.62 13.54
C VAL A 70 -10.18 -33.14 13.79
N ILE A 71 -11.16 -32.57 13.10
CA ILE A 71 -11.56 -31.17 13.30
C ILE A 71 -12.90 -31.16 14.02
N LYS A 72 -12.93 -30.57 15.20
CA LYS A 72 -14.15 -30.40 15.98
C LYS A 72 -14.73 -29.03 15.75
N ILE A 73 -15.95 -28.96 15.22
CA ILE A 73 -16.64 -27.71 14.94
C ILE A 73 -17.93 -27.71 15.76
N PRO A 74 -18.11 -26.74 16.68
CA PRO A 74 -19.33 -26.62 17.47
C PRO A 74 -20.57 -26.40 16.59
N GLU A 75 -21.67 -27.07 16.92
CA GLU A 75 -22.94 -26.89 16.20
C GLU A 75 -23.49 -25.45 16.29
N THR A 76 -23.04 -24.69 17.29
CA THR A 76 -23.39 -23.27 17.49
C THR A 76 -22.51 -22.32 16.70
N THR A 77 -21.60 -22.83 15.85
CA THR A 77 -20.69 -21.99 15.07
C THR A 77 -21.44 -21.02 14.18
N ASN A 78 -21.19 -19.72 14.37
CA ASN A 78 -21.69 -18.64 13.54
C ASN A 78 -20.70 -17.46 13.61
N ILE A 79 -19.67 -17.50 12.79
CA ILE A 79 -18.62 -16.48 12.70
C ILE A 79 -18.99 -15.55 11.56
N PHE A 80 -19.33 -14.31 11.87
CA PHE A 80 -19.76 -13.33 10.89
C PHE A 80 -18.80 -12.14 10.84
N PHE A 81 -18.37 -11.82 9.64
CA PHE A 81 -17.60 -10.63 9.33
C PHE A 81 -18.47 -9.68 8.50
N LYS A 82 -18.75 -8.50 9.03
CA LYS A 82 -19.40 -7.41 8.31
C LYS A 82 -18.54 -6.95 7.14
N SER A 83 -19.14 -6.18 6.25
CA SER A 83 -18.40 -5.45 5.21
C SER A 83 -17.26 -4.63 5.83
N PRO A 84 -16.05 -4.62 5.23
CA PRO A 84 -14.94 -3.86 5.77
C PRO A 84 -15.24 -2.36 5.73
N GLN A 85 -14.81 -1.63 6.75
CA GLN A 85 -15.03 -0.19 6.84
C GLN A 85 -14.21 0.58 5.81
N VAL A 86 -13.00 0.09 5.45
CA VAL A 86 -12.22 0.63 4.34
C VAL A 86 -12.34 -0.31 3.14
N ARG A 87 -12.97 0.18 2.06
CA ARG A 87 -13.32 -0.66 0.91
C ARG A 87 -12.10 -1.24 0.21
N TYR A 88 -11.09 -0.44 -0.09
CA TYR A 88 -9.88 -0.86 -0.80
C TYR A 88 -8.67 -0.79 0.12
N ARG A 89 -8.04 -1.93 0.33
CA ARG A 89 -6.96 -2.16 1.28
C ARG A 89 -5.75 -2.65 0.50
N SER A 90 -4.87 -1.70 0.14
CA SER A 90 -3.81 -1.91 -0.84
C SER A 90 -2.44 -2.09 -0.19
N TRP A 91 -1.66 -2.99 -0.78
CA TRP A 91 -0.22 -3.07 -0.59
C TRP A 91 0.51 -2.52 -1.81
N LEU A 92 1.55 -1.72 -1.57
CA LEU A 92 2.51 -1.23 -2.55
C LEU A 92 3.88 -1.84 -2.26
N PRO A 93 4.38 -2.79 -3.06
CA PRO A 93 5.71 -3.36 -2.91
C PRO A 93 6.77 -2.45 -3.53
N ASN A 94 6.99 -1.29 -2.94
CA ASN A 94 8.01 -0.35 -3.39
C ASN A 94 9.38 -0.68 -2.77
N ASP A 95 10.50 -0.28 -3.42
CA ASP A 95 11.86 -0.49 -2.90
C ASP A 95 12.14 -1.96 -2.50
N GLN A 96 12.00 -2.86 -3.46
CA GLN A 96 11.93 -4.32 -3.28
C GLN A 96 13.31 -4.97 -3.12
N ASP A 97 14.13 -4.55 -2.16
CA ASP A 97 15.52 -5.00 -2.02
C ASP A 97 15.67 -6.51 -1.81
N LEU A 98 14.94 -7.08 -0.86
CA LEU A 98 14.94 -8.52 -0.60
C LEU A 98 13.81 -9.25 -1.34
N TYR A 99 12.63 -8.62 -1.41
CA TYR A 99 11.44 -9.22 -2.01
C TYR A 99 11.66 -9.64 -3.46
N ARG A 100 12.22 -8.75 -4.30
CA ARG A 100 12.47 -9.03 -5.72
C ARG A 100 13.44 -10.18 -5.93
N SER A 101 14.47 -10.29 -5.11
CA SER A 101 15.44 -11.38 -5.19
C SER A 101 14.79 -12.71 -4.83
N TRP A 102 13.97 -12.72 -3.78
CA TRP A 102 13.27 -13.91 -3.32
C TRP A 102 12.19 -14.38 -4.30
N THR A 103 11.38 -13.47 -4.86
CA THR A 103 10.33 -13.85 -5.83
C THR A 103 10.89 -14.38 -7.14
N LYS A 104 12.10 -14.02 -7.52
CA LYS A 104 12.79 -14.56 -8.69
C LYS A 104 13.27 -16.02 -8.52
N LEU A 105 13.38 -16.52 -7.30
CA LEU A 105 13.83 -17.89 -7.05
C LEU A 105 12.79 -18.93 -7.50
N SER A 106 11.52 -18.61 -7.43
CA SER A 106 10.43 -19.51 -7.82
C SER A 106 9.14 -18.74 -8.12
N PRO A 107 8.37 -19.14 -9.15
CA PRO A 107 7.04 -18.60 -9.39
C PRO A 107 6.09 -18.77 -8.20
N GLN A 108 6.24 -19.86 -7.41
CA GLN A 108 5.44 -20.12 -6.22
C GLN A 108 5.64 -19.03 -5.13
N ASN A 109 6.82 -18.44 -5.07
CA ASN A 109 7.08 -17.36 -4.11
C ASN A 109 6.18 -16.15 -4.37
N ASN A 110 5.93 -15.81 -5.64
CA ASN A 110 4.95 -14.79 -5.98
C ASN A 110 3.54 -15.20 -5.53
N GLU A 111 3.12 -16.42 -5.80
CA GLU A 111 1.80 -16.91 -5.45
C GLU A 111 1.52 -16.81 -3.94
N ILE A 112 2.51 -17.16 -3.12
CA ILE A 112 2.43 -17.06 -1.65
C ILE A 112 2.16 -15.64 -1.19
N VAL A 113 2.72 -14.64 -1.86
CA VAL A 113 2.49 -13.23 -1.51
C VAL A 113 1.02 -12.86 -1.73
N TYR A 114 0.47 -13.17 -2.91
CA TYR A 114 -0.94 -12.87 -3.20
C TYR A 114 -1.91 -13.67 -2.32
N GLU A 115 -1.57 -14.93 -2.01
CA GLU A 115 -2.31 -15.71 -1.03
C GLU A 115 -2.28 -15.05 0.35
N THR A 116 -1.12 -14.57 0.81
CA THR A 116 -0.98 -13.89 2.10
C THR A 116 -1.80 -12.61 2.15
N LEU A 117 -1.83 -11.83 1.07
CA LEU A 117 -2.70 -10.65 0.99
C LEU A 117 -4.18 -11.02 1.21
N LEU A 118 -4.67 -12.06 0.52
CA LEU A 118 -6.05 -12.53 0.69
C LEU A 118 -6.31 -13.11 2.08
N ARG A 119 -5.35 -13.81 2.69
CA ARG A 119 -5.46 -14.30 4.07
C ARG A 119 -5.56 -13.15 5.08
N LEU A 120 -4.82 -12.08 4.84
CA LEU A 120 -4.94 -10.82 5.60
C LEU A 120 -6.20 -10.03 5.26
N LYS A 121 -7.01 -10.48 4.30
CA LYS A 121 -8.18 -9.77 3.77
C LYS A 121 -7.82 -8.40 3.15
N LEU A 122 -6.61 -8.26 2.63
CA LEU A 122 -6.24 -7.17 1.72
C LEU A 122 -6.75 -7.52 0.32
N ASN A 123 -7.21 -6.53 -0.43
CA ASN A 123 -7.90 -6.76 -1.70
C ASN A 123 -7.35 -5.96 -2.87
N THR A 124 -6.35 -5.12 -2.65
CA THR A 124 -5.83 -4.21 -3.67
C THR A 124 -4.29 -4.29 -3.70
N PHE A 125 -3.75 -4.21 -4.90
CA PHE A 125 -2.31 -4.23 -5.14
C PHE A 125 -1.92 -3.03 -5.98
N GLU A 126 -0.93 -2.27 -5.53
CA GLU A 126 -0.32 -1.18 -6.27
C GLU A 126 1.04 -1.65 -6.83
N ASP A 127 1.48 -1.11 -7.93
CA ASP A 127 2.70 -1.49 -8.66
C ASP A 127 2.47 -2.58 -9.74
N ALA A 128 1.30 -2.57 -10.35
CA ALA A 128 1.01 -3.44 -11.49
C ALA A 128 1.12 -2.65 -12.80
N ASP A 129 2.18 -2.89 -13.54
CA ASP A 129 2.50 -2.18 -14.77
C ASP A 129 2.15 -2.98 -16.05
N LEU A 130 2.34 -2.32 -17.20
CA LEU A 130 2.24 -2.94 -18.51
C LEU A 130 3.57 -3.55 -18.95
N ALA A 131 3.50 -4.65 -19.72
CA ALA A 131 4.68 -5.34 -20.24
C ALA A 131 5.21 -4.79 -21.58
N TYR A 132 4.38 -4.04 -22.32
CA TYR A 132 4.67 -3.46 -23.64
C TYR A 132 5.22 -4.48 -24.67
N PRO A 133 4.34 -5.29 -25.33
CA PRO A 133 2.88 -5.20 -25.29
C PRO A 133 2.21 -5.98 -24.11
N GLY A 134 0.99 -5.59 -23.76
CA GLY A 134 0.10 -6.28 -22.84
C GLY A 134 0.35 -5.96 -21.38
N ILE A 135 -0.29 -6.73 -20.49
CA ILE A 135 -0.19 -6.58 -19.04
C ILE A 135 1.03 -7.30 -18.47
N GLY A 136 1.63 -6.73 -17.41
CA GLY A 136 2.74 -7.32 -16.69
C GLY A 136 2.34 -8.48 -15.77
N GLU A 137 3.34 -9.15 -15.19
CA GLU A 137 3.10 -10.32 -14.34
C GLU A 137 2.29 -9.98 -13.08
N GLY A 138 2.53 -8.81 -12.46
CA GLY A 138 1.74 -8.35 -11.31
C GLY A 138 0.25 -8.27 -11.62
N MET A 139 -0.12 -7.66 -12.76
CA MET A 139 -1.52 -7.60 -13.20
C MET A 139 -2.13 -8.97 -13.50
N LYS A 140 -1.35 -9.90 -14.09
CA LYS A 140 -1.80 -11.28 -14.32
C LYS A 140 -2.08 -12.01 -13.01
N MET A 141 -1.22 -11.83 -12.02
CA MET A 141 -1.39 -12.39 -10.69
C MET A 141 -2.61 -11.78 -9.99
N CYS A 142 -2.78 -10.48 -10.03
CA CYS A 142 -3.99 -9.82 -9.50
C CYS A 142 -5.26 -10.40 -10.13
N LYS A 143 -5.28 -10.56 -11.45
CA LYS A 143 -6.42 -11.18 -12.15
C LYS A 143 -6.65 -12.63 -11.69
N LYS A 144 -5.59 -13.44 -11.54
CA LYS A 144 -5.67 -14.83 -11.08
C LYS A 144 -6.27 -14.94 -9.68
N TYR A 145 -5.86 -14.04 -8.78
CA TYR A 145 -6.26 -14.07 -7.37
C TYR A 145 -7.49 -13.19 -7.04
N GLY A 146 -8.08 -12.51 -8.02
CA GLY A 146 -9.23 -11.62 -7.81
C GLY A 146 -8.89 -10.39 -6.98
N ILE A 147 -7.66 -9.89 -7.09
CA ILE A 147 -7.15 -8.70 -6.40
C ILE A 147 -7.30 -7.50 -7.34
N VAL A 148 -7.79 -6.38 -6.80
CA VAL A 148 -7.95 -5.12 -7.52
C VAL A 148 -6.58 -4.51 -7.79
N VAL A 149 -6.39 -4.00 -8.99
CA VAL A 149 -5.16 -3.28 -9.37
C VAL A 149 -5.35 -1.79 -9.16
N THR A 150 -4.33 -1.13 -8.67
CA THR A 150 -4.15 0.33 -8.82
C THR A 150 -2.69 0.62 -9.14
N SER A 151 -2.37 1.86 -9.49
CA SER A 151 -1.03 2.20 -9.94
C SER A 151 -0.39 3.25 -9.06
N HIS A 152 0.93 3.19 -8.98
CA HIS A 152 1.76 4.17 -8.29
C HIS A 152 1.55 5.59 -8.84
N HIS A 153 1.77 6.61 -8.02
CA HIS A 153 1.57 8.03 -8.38
C HIS A 153 2.40 8.52 -9.58
N MET A 154 3.39 7.74 -10.03
CA MET A 154 4.12 8.00 -11.29
C MET A 154 3.50 7.32 -12.51
N PHE A 155 2.43 6.57 -12.34
CA PHE A 155 1.79 5.83 -13.41
C PHE A 155 0.47 6.49 -13.79
N MET A 156 0.34 6.86 -15.04
CA MET A 156 -0.85 7.46 -15.62
C MET A 156 -1.57 6.41 -16.44
N LEU A 157 -2.79 6.04 -16.05
CA LEU A 157 -3.56 4.98 -16.73
C LEU A 157 -2.70 3.70 -16.92
N ASN A 158 -2.02 3.27 -15.85
CA ASN A 158 -1.12 2.10 -15.82
C ASN A 158 0.10 2.20 -16.75
N THR A 159 0.42 3.39 -17.26
CA THR A 159 1.63 3.69 -18.04
C THR A 159 2.57 4.62 -17.28
N THR A 160 3.84 4.63 -17.66
CA THR A 160 4.85 5.54 -17.11
C THR A 160 5.78 6.05 -18.21
N PHE A 161 6.30 7.26 -18.05
CA PHE A 161 7.28 7.82 -18.99
C PHE A 161 8.61 7.05 -18.99
N ALA A 162 8.94 6.30 -17.96
CA ALA A 162 10.09 5.40 -17.95
C ALA A 162 10.01 4.33 -19.06
N ASN A 163 8.79 4.01 -19.51
CA ASN A 163 8.53 3.03 -20.56
C ASN A 163 8.20 3.68 -21.93
N TRP A 164 8.43 5.00 -22.09
CA TRP A 164 8.16 5.72 -23.33
C TRP A 164 8.79 5.04 -24.55
N ASP A 165 10.07 4.77 -24.50
CA ASP A 165 10.82 4.08 -25.55
C ASP A 165 10.29 2.69 -25.85
N LYS A 166 9.95 1.92 -24.81
CA LYS A 166 9.40 0.55 -24.96
C LYS A 166 8.07 0.58 -25.68
N TYR A 167 7.20 1.52 -25.36
CA TYR A 167 5.92 1.68 -26.04
C TYR A 167 6.13 1.95 -27.54
N TRP A 168 6.90 2.96 -27.87
CA TRP A 168 7.10 3.36 -29.27
C TRP A 168 7.83 2.27 -30.07
N LYS A 169 8.86 1.65 -29.52
CA LYS A 169 9.63 0.60 -30.21
C LYS A 169 8.89 -0.73 -30.29
N ASN A 170 8.30 -1.17 -29.18
CA ASN A 170 7.76 -2.53 -29.10
C ASN A 170 6.28 -2.64 -29.49
N VAL A 171 5.49 -1.59 -29.25
CA VAL A 171 4.05 -1.58 -29.60
C VAL A 171 3.83 -0.88 -30.93
N ARG A 172 4.35 0.34 -31.11
CA ARG A 172 4.14 1.14 -32.31
C ARG A 172 5.10 0.83 -33.44
N LYS A 173 6.19 0.10 -33.19
CA LYS A 173 7.18 -0.33 -34.20
C LYS A 173 7.78 0.81 -34.98
N VAL A 174 7.98 1.98 -34.32
CA VAL A 174 8.58 3.14 -35.01
C VAL A 174 10.10 3.03 -35.08
N GLU A 175 10.68 3.50 -36.15
CA GLU A 175 12.14 3.58 -36.31
C GLU A 175 12.75 4.66 -35.42
N LYS A 176 12.06 5.81 -35.32
CA LYS A 176 12.49 6.93 -34.49
C LYS A 176 11.43 7.22 -33.41
N VAL A 177 11.82 7.10 -32.15
CA VAL A 177 10.98 7.44 -31.02
C VAL A 177 10.66 8.93 -31.00
N PRO A 178 9.39 9.34 -30.86
CA PRO A 178 9.04 10.74 -30.70
C PRO A 178 9.68 11.33 -29.45
N GLU A 179 10.05 12.60 -29.53
CA GLU A 179 10.51 13.32 -28.34
C GLU A 179 9.42 13.41 -27.29
N LEU A 180 9.77 13.15 -26.03
CA LEU A 180 8.89 13.35 -24.88
C LEU A 180 8.82 14.85 -24.58
N SER A 181 7.73 15.49 -24.98
CA SER A 181 7.54 16.95 -24.97
C SER A 181 6.07 17.29 -24.80
N LEU A 182 5.76 18.40 -24.15
CA LEU A 182 4.40 18.92 -24.03
C LEU A 182 3.82 19.36 -25.39
N ALA A 183 4.67 19.71 -26.33
CA ALA A 183 4.26 19.99 -27.72
C ALA A 183 3.69 18.73 -28.40
N ASN A 184 4.08 17.54 -27.97
CA ASN A 184 3.64 16.25 -28.51
C ASN A 184 2.46 15.65 -27.72
N ILE A 185 1.51 16.47 -27.31
CA ILE A 185 0.37 16.04 -26.46
C ILE A 185 -0.41 14.87 -27.05
N ASP A 186 -0.54 14.78 -28.37
CA ASP A 186 -1.24 13.67 -29.02
C ASP A 186 -0.49 12.34 -28.84
N LYS A 187 0.82 12.39 -28.73
CA LYS A 187 1.65 11.22 -28.44
C LYS A 187 1.52 10.77 -26.97
N LEU A 188 1.35 11.71 -26.04
CA LEU A 188 1.04 11.40 -24.65
C LEU A 188 -0.33 10.72 -24.55
N LYS A 189 -1.35 11.27 -25.23
CA LYS A 189 -2.69 10.67 -25.28
C LYS A 189 -2.65 9.26 -25.86
N GLU A 190 -1.91 9.04 -26.93
CA GLU A 190 -1.77 7.74 -27.58
C GLU A 190 -1.23 6.68 -26.61
N LEU A 191 -0.23 7.03 -25.80
CA LEU A 191 0.29 6.13 -24.75
C LEU A 191 -0.79 5.83 -23.68
N TRP A 192 -1.49 6.86 -23.21
CA TRP A 192 -2.52 6.69 -22.17
C TRP A 192 -3.74 5.91 -22.68
N GLU A 193 -4.18 6.16 -23.91
CA GLU A 193 -5.24 5.38 -24.55
C GLU A 193 -4.86 3.91 -24.70
N TYR A 194 -3.60 3.63 -25.09
CA TYR A 194 -3.07 2.27 -25.12
C TYR A 194 -3.12 1.62 -23.73
N GLY A 195 -2.71 2.34 -22.67
CA GLY A 195 -2.78 1.85 -21.31
C GLY A 195 -4.19 1.51 -20.88
N ALA A 196 -5.13 2.44 -21.07
CA ALA A 196 -6.53 2.25 -20.75
C ALA A 196 -7.14 1.05 -21.50
N GLN A 197 -6.92 0.98 -22.80
CA GLN A 197 -7.42 -0.11 -23.65
C GLN A 197 -6.86 -1.47 -23.21
N THR A 198 -5.56 -1.55 -22.97
CA THR A 198 -4.89 -2.80 -22.55
C THR A 198 -5.44 -3.31 -21.23
N VAL A 199 -5.68 -2.43 -20.26
CA VAL A 199 -6.26 -2.80 -18.96
C VAL A 199 -7.69 -3.30 -19.13
N VAL A 200 -8.53 -2.59 -19.89
CA VAL A 200 -9.91 -2.98 -20.15
C VAL A 200 -9.99 -4.34 -20.87
N GLU A 201 -9.16 -4.56 -21.87
CA GLU A 201 -9.10 -5.84 -22.59
C GLU A 201 -8.60 -7.00 -21.71
N SER A 202 -7.73 -6.71 -20.76
CA SER A 202 -7.25 -7.72 -19.82
C SER A 202 -8.35 -8.25 -18.90
N GLY A 203 -9.37 -7.44 -18.60
CA GLY A 203 -10.46 -7.76 -17.69
C GLY A 203 -10.02 -7.86 -16.22
N VAL A 204 -8.90 -7.22 -15.84
CA VAL A 204 -8.51 -7.07 -14.43
C VAL A 204 -9.36 -5.97 -13.80
N GLU A 205 -9.82 -6.18 -12.55
CA GLU A 205 -10.49 -5.14 -11.77
C GLU A 205 -9.48 -4.04 -11.43
N ASN A 206 -9.78 -2.78 -11.76
CA ASN A 206 -8.81 -1.69 -11.69
C ASN A 206 -9.41 -0.40 -11.11
N ILE A 207 -8.67 0.25 -10.21
CA ILE A 207 -8.88 1.64 -9.80
C ILE A 207 -7.92 2.49 -10.62
N TRP A 208 -8.48 3.33 -11.49
CA TRP A 208 -7.70 4.14 -12.43
C TRP A 208 -6.88 5.20 -11.69
N ASN A 209 -5.61 5.30 -12.01
CA ASN A 209 -4.77 6.37 -11.46
C ASN A 209 -4.51 7.45 -12.50
N ILE A 210 -4.79 8.70 -12.15
CA ILE A 210 -4.42 9.88 -12.92
C ILE A 210 -3.32 10.64 -12.19
N ALA A 211 -2.31 11.04 -12.94
CA ALA A 211 -1.16 11.76 -12.43
C ALA A 211 -0.44 12.50 -13.55
N PHE A 212 0.47 13.40 -13.22
CA PHE A 212 1.40 13.96 -14.19
C PHE A 212 2.74 14.24 -13.54
N ARG A 213 3.52 13.18 -13.37
CA ARG A 213 4.88 13.20 -12.81
C ARG A 213 5.89 12.67 -13.82
N GLY A 214 7.15 13.00 -13.62
CA GLY A 214 8.27 12.48 -14.42
C GLY A 214 8.67 11.06 -14.03
N SER A 215 9.73 10.57 -14.64
CA SER A 215 10.36 9.31 -14.29
C SER A 215 11.24 9.45 -13.05
N GLY A 216 11.47 8.34 -12.31
CA GLY A 216 12.36 8.33 -11.16
C GLY A 216 11.88 9.18 -10.00
N ASP A 217 10.55 9.24 -9.82
CA ASP A 217 9.88 9.97 -8.74
C ASP A 217 10.17 11.47 -8.72
N GLN A 218 10.38 12.05 -9.90
CA GLN A 218 10.65 13.47 -10.09
C GLN A 218 9.42 14.22 -10.62
N PRO A 219 9.30 15.52 -10.36
CA PRO A 219 8.30 16.35 -11.03
C PRO A 219 8.43 16.32 -12.55
N PHE A 220 7.31 16.46 -13.29
CA PHE A 220 7.33 16.38 -14.75
C PHE A 220 8.27 17.41 -15.40
N TRP A 221 8.45 18.58 -14.81
CA TRP A 221 9.29 19.66 -15.35
C TRP A 221 10.79 19.39 -15.28
N ILE A 222 11.21 18.30 -14.65
CA ILE A 222 12.60 17.81 -14.73
C ILE A 222 12.80 16.94 -15.97
N LEU A 223 11.75 16.27 -16.42
CA LEU A 223 11.80 15.35 -17.55
C LEU A 223 11.48 16.01 -18.90
N PHE A 224 10.55 16.98 -18.89
CA PHE A 224 10.07 17.62 -20.12
C PHE A 224 10.90 18.85 -20.47
N PRO A 225 11.57 18.89 -21.66
CA PRO A 225 12.46 20.01 -22.02
C PRO A 225 11.72 21.32 -22.24
N ASP A 226 10.45 21.25 -22.60
CA ASP A 226 9.55 22.39 -22.85
C ASP A 226 8.63 22.71 -21.65
N ALA A 227 8.99 22.23 -20.45
CA ALA A 227 8.19 22.49 -19.26
C ALA A 227 8.22 23.98 -18.86
N PRO A 228 7.08 24.53 -18.40
CA PRO A 228 7.00 25.90 -17.89
C PRO A 228 7.91 26.11 -16.69
N LYS A 229 8.33 27.38 -16.51
CA LYS A 229 9.24 27.77 -15.43
C LYS A 229 8.52 28.16 -14.11
N THR A 230 7.31 28.68 -14.22
CA THR A 230 6.55 29.15 -13.05
C THR A 230 5.61 28.05 -12.50
N GLU A 231 5.38 28.03 -11.20
CA GLU A 231 4.46 27.10 -10.56
C GLU A 231 3.04 27.22 -11.12
N ALA A 232 2.55 28.43 -11.32
CA ALA A 232 1.22 28.67 -11.86
C ALA A 232 1.02 28.08 -13.27
N GLU A 233 2.05 28.18 -14.13
CA GLU A 233 2.00 27.55 -15.47
C GLU A 233 2.15 26.04 -15.41
N ARG A 234 3.02 25.51 -14.53
CA ARG A 234 3.14 24.09 -14.25
C ARG A 234 1.82 23.48 -13.77
N ALA A 235 1.15 24.16 -12.85
CA ALA A 235 -0.16 23.77 -12.35
C ALA A 235 -1.23 23.72 -13.46
N LYS A 236 -1.24 24.68 -14.39
CA LYS A 236 -2.14 24.66 -15.57
C LYS A 236 -1.89 23.42 -16.44
N VAL A 237 -0.63 23.05 -16.64
CA VAL A 237 -0.28 21.82 -17.37
C VAL A 237 -0.83 20.60 -16.63
N ILE A 238 -0.56 20.47 -15.33
CA ILE A 238 -1.06 19.35 -14.53
C ILE A 238 -2.59 19.25 -14.62
N ASN A 239 -3.31 20.34 -14.35
CA ASN A 239 -4.77 20.37 -14.45
C ASN A 239 -5.28 19.88 -15.81
N LYS A 240 -4.67 20.35 -16.91
CA LYS A 240 -4.99 19.91 -18.28
C LYS A 240 -4.76 18.40 -18.46
N MET A 241 -3.63 17.87 -17.98
CA MET A 241 -3.29 16.45 -18.15
C MET A 241 -4.20 15.55 -17.33
N LEU A 242 -4.53 15.92 -16.10
CA LEU A 242 -5.51 15.18 -15.27
C LEU A 242 -6.88 15.11 -15.94
N GLN A 243 -7.33 16.23 -16.55
CA GLN A 243 -8.61 16.24 -17.27
C GLN A 243 -8.56 15.33 -18.51
N ILE A 244 -7.51 15.38 -19.31
CA ILE A 244 -7.35 14.51 -20.49
C ILE A 244 -7.39 13.03 -20.08
N GLN A 245 -6.68 12.67 -19.03
CA GLN A 245 -6.67 11.29 -18.52
C GLN A 245 -8.05 10.86 -18.03
N THR A 246 -8.77 11.73 -17.33
CA THR A 246 -10.14 11.48 -16.90
C THR A 246 -11.06 11.24 -18.09
N ASP A 247 -10.94 12.02 -19.18
CA ASP A 247 -11.75 11.86 -20.38
C ASP A 247 -11.41 10.55 -21.13
N ILE A 248 -10.13 10.14 -21.13
CA ILE A 248 -9.71 8.85 -21.67
C ILE A 248 -10.33 7.70 -20.87
N ILE A 249 -10.32 7.78 -19.53
CA ILE A 249 -10.94 6.75 -18.69
C ILE A 249 -12.43 6.62 -19.02
N LYS A 250 -13.15 7.74 -19.08
CA LYS A 250 -14.59 7.73 -19.44
C LYS A 250 -14.87 7.13 -20.83
N LYS A 251 -13.93 7.27 -21.76
CA LYS A 251 -14.06 6.70 -23.11
C LYS A 251 -13.88 5.18 -23.13
N TYR A 252 -12.98 4.64 -22.31
CA TYR A 252 -12.56 3.23 -22.39
C TYR A 252 -13.09 2.35 -21.26
N ALA A 253 -13.34 2.88 -20.07
CA ALA A 253 -13.85 2.10 -18.95
C ALA A 253 -15.21 1.47 -19.30
N LYS A 254 -15.42 0.23 -18.88
CA LYS A 254 -16.69 -0.49 -19.08
C LYS A 254 -17.75 -0.07 -18.07
N GLU A 255 -17.31 0.33 -16.90
CA GLU A 255 -18.16 0.83 -15.82
C GLU A 255 -18.65 2.24 -16.18
N GLU A 256 -19.92 2.50 -15.94
CA GLU A 256 -20.51 3.84 -16.15
C GLU A 256 -19.81 4.90 -15.27
N ASN A 257 -19.49 4.50 -14.05
CA ASN A 257 -18.85 5.35 -13.05
C ASN A 257 -17.61 4.67 -12.45
N PRO A 258 -16.47 4.59 -13.18
CA PRO A 258 -15.27 3.94 -12.69
C PRO A 258 -14.64 4.72 -11.53
N TYR A 259 -14.02 3.99 -10.59
CA TYR A 259 -13.23 4.63 -9.56
C TYR A 259 -11.91 5.16 -10.15
N ILE A 260 -11.66 6.44 -9.90
CA ILE A 260 -10.46 7.14 -10.35
C ILE A 260 -9.78 7.73 -9.13
N ARG A 261 -8.49 7.51 -8.99
CA ARG A 261 -7.69 8.12 -7.91
C ARG A 261 -6.65 9.10 -8.46
N THR A 262 -6.29 10.05 -7.62
CA THR A 262 -5.07 10.85 -7.76
C THR A 262 -4.36 10.92 -6.42
N THR A 263 -3.03 10.94 -6.43
CA THR A 263 -2.24 10.89 -5.21
C THR A 263 -1.49 12.20 -5.03
N PHE A 264 -1.65 12.81 -3.86
CA PHE A 264 -1.01 14.07 -3.50
C PHE A 264 0.35 13.79 -2.87
N TYR A 265 1.32 13.51 -3.73
CA TYR A 265 2.68 13.19 -3.31
C TYR A 265 3.60 14.35 -3.70
N ASP A 266 4.46 14.74 -2.75
CA ASP A 266 5.49 15.76 -2.89
C ASP A 266 4.98 17.09 -3.49
N GLU A 267 5.47 17.51 -4.66
CA GLU A 267 5.07 18.75 -5.32
C GLU A 267 3.56 18.82 -5.60
N MET A 268 2.91 17.70 -5.81
CA MET A 268 1.46 17.65 -6.04
C MET A 268 0.70 18.10 -4.78
N ALA A 269 1.13 17.64 -3.59
CA ALA A 269 0.53 18.08 -2.32
C ALA A 269 0.70 19.58 -2.12
N ASP A 270 1.87 20.11 -2.42
CA ASP A 270 2.17 21.55 -2.28
C ASP A 270 1.28 22.39 -3.22
N LEU A 271 1.17 21.99 -4.49
CA LEU A 271 0.38 22.69 -5.50
C LEU A 271 -1.14 22.63 -5.22
N VAL A 272 -1.63 21.50 -4.71
CA VAL A 272 -3.05 21.36 -4.29
C VAL A 272 -3.31 22.22 -3.03
N THR A 273 -2.40 22.20 -2.07
CA THR A 273 -2.49 23.00 -0.84
C THR A 273 -2.47 24.50 -1.14
N ALA A 274 -1.71 24.90 -2.16
CA ALA A 274 -1.68 26.30 -2.64
C ALA A 274 -2.90 26.69 -3.48
N GLY A 275 -3.80 25.74 -3.81
CA GLY A 275 -4.97 25.98 -4.66
C GLY A 275 -4.64 26.19 -6.14
N LEU A 276 -3.42 25.89 -6.58
CA LEU A 276 -2.97 26.01 -7.97
C LEU A 276 -3.38 24.80 -8.81
N VAL A 277 -3.29 23.61 -8.26
CA VAL A 277 -3.83 22.39 -8.86
C VAL A 277 -5.17 22.07 -8.23
N VAL A 278 -6.18 21.90 -9.08
CA VAL A 278 -7.54 21.54 -8.69
C VAL A 278 -7.86 20.20 -9.37
N PRO A 279 -7.65 19.08 -8.69
CA PRO A 279 -7.93 17.78 -9.26
C PRO A 279 -9.43 17.61 -9.56
N PRO A 280 -9.81 16.78 -10.55
CA PRO A 280 -11.20 16.44 -10.76
C PRO A 280 -11.84 15.94 -9.47
N ALA A 281 -13.08 16.36 -9.21
CA ALA A 281 -13.84 16.02 -8.01
C ALA A 281 -15.23 15.53 -8.38
N ASN A 282 -15.57 14.31 -7.96
CA ASN A 282 -16.89 13.71 -8.03
C ASN A 282 -16.95 12.51 -7.07
N GLU A 283 -18.12 11.93 -6.87
CA GLU A 283 -18.33 10.84 -5.90
C GLU A 283 -17.52 9.55 -6.13
N ASN A 284 -16.96 9.35 -7.34
CA ASN A 284 -16.10 8.20 -7.67
C ASN A 284 -14.62 8.57 -7.76
N MET A 285 -14.29 9.82 -7.48
CA MET A 285 -12.91 10.28 -7.37
C MET A 285 -12.36 10.01 -5.98
N ILE A 286 -11.18 9.41 -5.90
CA ILE A 286 -10.46 9.15 -4.66
C ILE A 286 -9.24 10.08 -4.59
N TRP A 287 -9.27 11.02 -3.66
CA TRP A 287 -8.13 11.87 -3.35
C TRP A 287 -7.25 11.17 -2.31
N THR A 288 -6.08 10.71 -2.74
CA THR A 288 -5.17 9.97 -1.88
C THR A 288 -4.13 10.91 -1.29
N PHE A 289 -4.26 11.18 -0.01
CA PHE A 289 -3.31 11.97 0.76
C PHE A 289 -2.16 11.10 1.23
N CYS A 290 -0.93 11.59 1.12
CA CYS A 290 0.23 10.84 1.54
C CYS A 290 0.53 11.09 3.01
N TYR A 291 0.95 10.04 3.66
CA TYR A 291 1.75 10.14 4.87
C TYR A 291 2.98 10.97 4.56
N GLY A 292 3.16 12.01 5.29
CA GLY A 292 4.17 12.99 5.01
C GLY A 292 5.56 12.44 4.77
N ARG A 293 6.39 13.26 4.19
CA ARG A 293 7.79 12.91 3.98
C ARG A 293 8.36 12.37 5.28
N ARG A 294 8.78 11.10 5.27
CA ARG A 294 9.59 10.52 6.32
C ARG A 294 8.98 10.64 7.72
N ASP A 295 8.08 9.77 8.02
CA ASP A 295 7.56 9.60 9.37
C ASP A 295 6.86 10.84 9.96
N HIS A 296 6.50 11.78 9.12
CA HIS A 296 5.71 12.91 9.56
C HIS A 296 4.24 12.52 9.74
N TYR A 297 3.56 13.20 10.65
CA TYR A 297 2.12 13.16 10.77
C TYR A 297 1.43 13.67 9.51
N PRO A 298 0.12 13.42 9.36
CA PRO A 298 -0.63 13.89 8.20
C PRO A 298 -0.33 15.35 7.91
N TYR A 299 -0.10 15.64 6.64
CA TYR A 299 0.33 16.95 6.17
C TYR A 299 -0.73 18.05 6.25
N SER A 300 -0.28 19.25 5.96
CA SER A 300 -1.12 20.43 5.84
C SER A 300 -2.20 20.32 4.77
N ASP A 301 -2.00 19.50 3.72
CA ASP A 301 -2.99 19.23 2.70
C ASP A 301 -4.24 18.56 3.28
N ILE A 302 -4.08 17.45 4.02
CA ILE A 302 -5.21 16.81 4.70
C ILE A 302 -5.79 17.67 5.82
N GLN A 303 -4.96 18.47 6.50
CA GLN A 303 -5.44 19.40 7.51
C GLN A 303 -6.37 20.46 6.93
N LYS A 304 -6.10 20.91 5.69
CA LYS A 304 -6.87 21.93 4.96
C LYS A 304 -7.99 21.32 4.10
N PHE A 305 -8.12 20.01 4.07
CA PHE A 305 -9.17 19.35 3.29
C PHE A 305 -10.55 19.83 3.72
N ASN A 306 -11.39 20.20 2.73
CA ASN A 306 -12.76 20.55 2.96
C ASN A 306 -13.65 19.29 2.87
N PRO A 307 -14.28 18.84 3.97
CA PRO A 307 -15.14 17.66 3.98
C PRO A 307 -16.34 17.70 3.04
N GLU A 308 -16.77 18.91 2.63
CA GLU A 308 -17.87 19.09 1.67
C GLU A 308 -17.44 18.82 0.22
N THR A 309 -16.15 18.58 -0.04
CA THR A 309 -15.69 18.20 -1.38
C THR A 309 -16.25 16.83 -1.73
N PRO A 310 -16.95 16.68 -2.89
CA PRO A 310 -17.62 15.42 -3.24
C PRO A 310 -16.63 14.36 -3.75
N VAL A 311 -15.73 13.92 -2.89
CA VAL A 311 -14.71 12.90 -3.18
C VAL A 311 -14.63 11.89 -2.06
N LYS A 312 -14.08 10.72 -2.37
CA LYS A 312 -13.69 9.73 -1.38
C LYS A 312 -12.25 9.97 -0.92
N LEU A 313 -11.95 9.67 0.34
CA LEU A 313 -10.59 9.77 0.84
C LEU A 313 -9.79 8.50 0.61
N GLY A 314 -8.55 8.66 0.15
CA GLY A 314 -7.50 7.67 0.20
C GLY A 314 -6.38 8.14 1.12
N TYR A 315 -5.67 7.20 1.72
CA TYR A 315 -4.49 7.49 2.53
C TYR A 315 -3.33 6.56 2.16
N TYR A 316 -2.19 7.16 1.83
CA TYR A 316 -0.96 6.46 1.50
C TYR A 316 0.00 6.55 2.68
N MET A 317 0.35 5.42 3.25
CA MET A 317 1.21 5.32 4.42
C MET A 317 2.51 4.58 4.11
N ASN A 318 3.65 5.14 4.52
CA ASN A 318 4.93 4.45 4.49
C ASN A 318 5.13 3.68 5.80
N LEU A 319 5.42 2.39 5.70
CA LEU A 319 5.85 1.57 6.85
C LEU A 319 7.38 1.50 6.97
N GLN A 320 8.09 2.00 6.00
CA GLN A 320 9.55 1.96 5.90
C GLN A 320 10.14 3.35 5.65
N PHE A 321 11.43 3.51 5.94
CA PHE A 321 12.17 4.73 5.62
C PHE A 321 12.59 4.74 4.16
N THR A 322 11.89 5.45 3.32
CA THR A 322 12.06 5.43 1.86
C THR A 322 13.39 5.98 1.34
N SER A 323 14.13 6.73 2.15
CA SER A 323 15.40 7.35 1.73
C SER A 323 16.64 6.75 2.37
N THR A 324 16.55 5.53 2.86
CA THR A 324 17.56 4.93 3.73
C THR A 324 18.25 3.68 3.20
N GLY A 325 18.05 3.32 1.95
CA GLY A 325 18.68 2.14 1.35
C GLY A 325 17.81 0.89 1.46
N SER A 326 18.25 -0.17 2.09
CA SER A 326 17.60 -1.49 2.08
C SER A 326 16.21 -1.59 2.73
N HIS A 327 15.70 -0.52 3.33
CA HIS A 327 14.34 -0.43 3.87
C HIS A 327 13.95 -1.60 4.80
N LEU A 328 14.84 -1.99 5.69
CA LEU A 328 14.67 -3.16 6.55
C LEU A 328 14.22 -2.83 7.99
N ALA A 329 14.13 -1.55 8.33
CA ALA A 329 13.81 -1.10 9.67
C ALA A 329 12.33 -0.69 9.77
N PRO A 330 11.43 -1.56 10.24
CA PRO A 330 10.04 -1.18 10.49
C PRO A 330 9.99 -0.19 11.66
N ALA A 331 9.64 1.06 11.36
CA ALA A 331 9.58 2.14 12.35
C ALA A 331 8.15 2.58 12.68
N GLU A 332 7.21 2.28 11.78
CA GLU A 332 5.80 2.61 11.97
C GLU A 332 5.08 1.46 12.69
N GLY A 333 4.91 1.62 13.99
CA GLY A 333 4.16 0.66 14.81
C GLY A 333 2.64 0.85 14.71
N PRO A 334 1.87 -0.13 15.20
CA PRO A 334 0.41 -0.09 15.19
C PRO A 334 -0.17 1.19 15.82
N TRP A 335 0.40 1.66 16.91
CA TRP A 335 -0.07 2.85 17.65
C TRP A 335 -0.02 4.14 16.82
N LYS A 336 1.12 4.37 16.15
CA LYS A 336 1.27 5.53 15.27
C LYS A 336 0.39 5.40 14.03
N MET A 337 0.31 4.20 13.49
CA MET A 337 -0.58 3.87 12.37
C MET A 337 -2.04 4.18 12.74
N GLU A 338 -2.53 3.65 13.86
CA GLU A 338 -3.87 3.91 14.35
C GLU A 338 -4.16 5.41 14.51
N PHE A 339 -3.25 6.14 15.14
CA PHE A 339 -3.37 7.60 15.27
C PHE A 339 -3.54 8.30 13.93
N ASN A 340 -2.68 8.00 12.96
CA ASN A 340 -2.72 8.63 11.63
C ASN A 340 -4.03 8.31 10.89
N TYR A 341 -4.43 7.05 10.89
CA TYR A 341 -5.66 6.63 10.21
C TYR A 341 -6.91 7.24 10.87
N ARG A 342 -6.96 7.31 12.20
CA ARG A 342 -8.07 7.96 12.90
C ARG A 342 -8.14 9.44 12.60
N TYR A 343 -6.99 10.12 12.51
CA TYR A 343 -6.94 11.53 12.14
C TYR A 343 -7.50 11.75 10.72
N VAL A 344 -7.05 10.96 9.74
CA VAL A 344 -7.53 11.09 8.35
C VAL A 344 -9.03 10.78 8.27
N ASN A 345 -9.47 9.70 8.90
CA ASN A 345 -10.88 9.29 8.91
C ASN A 345 -11.79 10.31 9.60
N SER A 346 -11.26 11.11 10.53
CA SER A 346 -12.03 12.19 11.15
C SER A 346 -12.37 13.34 10.20
N LYS A 347 -11.70 13.44 9.06
CA LYS A 347 -11.98 14.43 8.02
C LYS A 347 -13.12 13.99 7.08
N SER A 348 -13.10 12.74 6.69
CA SER A 348 -14.14 12.05 5.94
C SER A 348 -13.83 10.54 5.97
N PRO A 349 -14.84 9.66 5.86
CA PRO A 349 -14.61 8.22 5.88
C PRO A 349 -13.56 7.79 4.85
N LEU A 350 -12.59 7.01 5.32
CA LEU A 350 -11.53 6.48 4.48
C LEU A 350 -12.07 5.38 3.57
N TYR A 351 -11.75 5.47 2.28
CA TYR A 351 -12.24 4.54 1.26
C TYR A 351 -11.14 3.66 0.67
N LEU A 352 -9.91 4.19 0.57
CA LEU A 352 -8.73 3.51 0.06
C LEU A 352 -7.57 3.70 1.05
N SER A 353 -6.91 2.61 1.38
CA SER A 353 -5.60 2.64 2.05
C SER A 353 -4.55 2.06 1.12
N VAL A 354 -3.42 2.75 1.01
CA VAL A 354 -2.21 2.26 0.34
C VAL A 354 -1.10 2.19 1.38
N VAL A 355 -0.50 1.01 1.52
CA VAL A 355 0.63 0.80 2.41
C VAL A 355 1.88 0.55 1.59
N ASN A 356 2.85 1.44 1.70
CA ASN A 356 4.17 1.29 1.11
C ASN A 356 5.07 0.44 2.03
N SER A 357 5.43 -0.74 1.53
CA SER A 357 6.27 -1.69 2.25
C SER A 357 6.97 -2.62 1.24
N GLY A 358 8.23 -2.38 0.96
CA GLY A 358 8.96 -3.08 -0.11
C GLY A 358 9.37 -4.50 0.25
N ASN A 359 9.81 -4.71 1.49
CA ASN A 359 10.29 -5.99 1.97
C ASN A 359 9.22 -6.68 2.80
N PHE A 360 8.36 -7.42 2.12
CA PHE A 360 7.13 -7.98 2.65
C PHE A 360 7.30 -8.71 4.00
N ARG A 361 8.30 -9.59 4.11
CA ARG A 361 8.52 -10.39 5.32
C ARG A 361 8.81 -9.55 6.57
N GLU A 362 9.60 -8.52 6.44
CA GLU A 362 10.04 -7.67 7.55
C GLU A 362 8.89 -6.80 8.11
N TYR A 363 7.84 -6.64 7.32
CA TYR A 363 6.70 -5.79 7.65
C TYR A 363 5.40 -6.57 7.94
N MET A 364 5.47 -7.91 8.04
CA MET A 364 4.28 -8.75 8.29
C MET A 364 3.49 -8.32 9.52
N TYR A 365 4.19 -7.98 10.61
CA TYR A 365 3.58 -7.50 11.84
C TYR A 365 2.74 -6.24 11.57
N THR A 366 3.35 -5.21 11.01
CA THR A 366 2.68 -3.92 10.76
C THR A 366 1.62 -4.01 9.66
N MET A 367 1.82 -4.83 8.63
CA MET A 367 0.82 -5.09 7.60
C MET A 367 -0.39 -5.84 8.15
N SER A 368 -0.18 -6.78 9.06
CA SER A 368 -1.27 -7.49 9.73
C SER A 368 -2.09 -6.56 10.63
N ALA A 369 -1.41 -5.67 11.36
CA ALA A 369 -2.07 -4.61 12.13
C ALA A 369 -2.92 -3.70 11.23
N ASN A 370 -2.34 -3.25 10.12
CA ASN A 370 -3.04 -2.42 9.14
C ASN A 370 -4.28 -3.11 8.57
N ALA A 371 -4.15 -4.37 8.16
CA ALA A 371 -5.27 -5.14 7.61
C ALA A 371 -6.43 -5.25 8.61
N LYS A 372 -6.12 -5.50 9.88
CA LYS A 372 -7.13 -5.59 10.95
C LYS A 372 -7.79 -4.26 11.23
N LEU A 373 -7.00 -3.19 11.32
CA LEU A 373 -7.49 -1.82 11.48
C LEU A 373 -8.48 -1.44 10.36
N LEU A 374 -8.12 -1.71 9.11
CA LEU A 374 -8.92 -1.31 7.95
C LEU A 374 -10.21 -2.12 7.80
N TRP A 375 -10.24 -3.35 8.33
CA TRP A 375 -11.43 -4.19 8.30
C TRP A 375 -12.48 -3.70 9.30
N ASP A 376 -12.08 -3.54 10.56
CA ASP A 376 -12.96 -3.13 11.65
C ASP A 376 -12.33 -1.99 12.43
N TYR A 377 -12.49 -0.83 11.86
CA TYR A 377 -11.88 0.42 12.30
C TYR A 377 -12.34 0.87 13.68
N ASP A 378 -13.64 0.66 13.98
CA ASP A 378 -14.24 1.10 15.22
C ASP A 378 -13.86 0.18 16.41
N ALA A 379 -13.73 -1.11 16.14
CA ALA A 379 -13.36 -2.09 17.18
C ALA A 379 -11.84 -2.28 17.34
N TYR A 380 -11.02 -1.68 16.46
CA TYR A 380 -9.57 -1.82 16.53
C TYR A 380 -8.98 -1.04 17.71
N ASP A 381 -8.07 -1.69 18.41
CA ASP A 381 -7.22 -1.14 19.47
C ASP A 381 -5.84 -1.74 19.34
N SER A 382 -4.81 -0.89 19.28
CA SER A 382 -3.44 -1.34 19.04
C SER A 382 -2.86 -2.20 20.14
N ASP A 383 -3.17 -1.92 21.41
CA ASP A 383 -2.65 -2.71 22.54
C ASP A 383 -3.30 -4.10 22.56
N LYS A 384 -4.63 -4.15 22.39
CA LYS A 384 -5.36 -5.41 22.28
C LYS A 384 -4.88 -6.23 21.08
N TRP A 385 -4.79 -5.62 19.90
CA TRP A 385 -4.33 -6.30 18.70
C TRP A 385 -2.92 -6.86 18.87
N ASN A 386 -2.00 -6.10 19.46
CA ASN A 386 -0.61 -6.50 19.69
C ASN A 386 -0.54 -7.75 20.59
N ARG A 387 -1.34 -7.80 21.66
CA ARG A 387 -1.44 -8.99 22.52
C ARG A 387 -2.04 -10.18 21.77
N ASP A 388 -3.14 -9.98 21.04
CA ASP A 388 -3.79 -11.03 20.25
C ASP A 388 -2.84 -11.62 19.21
N TYR A 389 -2.02 -10.78 18.58
CA TYR A 389 -0.95 -11.19 17.65
C TYR A 389 0.12 -12.04 18.36
N ALA A 390 0.56 -11.61 19.53
CA ALA A 390 1.54 -12.38 20.32
C ALA A 390 0.99 -13.76 20.70
N VAL A 391 -0.27 -13.85 21.14
CA VAL A 391 -0.95 -15.13 21.41
C VAL A 391 -1.00 -16.01 20.18
N GLN A 392 -1.42 -15.45 19.04
CA GLN A 392 -1.61 -16.21 17.81
C GLN A 392 -0.30 -16.82 17.27
N TYR A 393 0.81 -16.09 17.33
CA TYR A 393 2.06 -16.50 16.68
C TYR A 393 3.10 -17.09 17.63
N PHE A 394 2.98 -16.84 18.94
CA PHE A 394 3.98 -17.27 19.93
C PHE A 394 3.36 -18.09 21.09
N GLY A 395 2.04 -18.10 21.22
CA GLY A 395 1.32 -18.79 22.29
C GLY A 395 1.04 -17.91 23.51
N GLU A 396 0.17 -18.38 24.39
CA GLU A 396 -0.31 -17.62 25.55
C GLU A 396 0.77 -17.39 26.62
N GLU A 397 1.70 -18.33 26.77
CA GLU A 397 2.66 -18.36 27.89
C GLU A 397 3.51 -17.09 28.01
N TYR A 398 3.93 -16.54 26.87
CA TYR A 398 4.80 -15.34 26.79
C TYR A 398 4.15 -14.17 26.07
N ALA A 399 2.84 -14.21 25.85
CA ALA A 399 2.16 -13.24 25.02
C ALA A 399 2.29 -11.80 25.53
N ASP A 400 2.18 -11.59 26.83
CA ASP A 400 2.26 -10.26 27.44
C ASP A 400 3.70 -9.70 27.32
N GLU A 401 4.70 -10.52 27.63
CA GLU A 401 6.12 -10.11 27.50
C GLU A 401 6.50 -9.78 26.05
N ILE A 402 6.05 -10.60 25.09
CA ILE A 402 6.31 -10.38 23.68
C ILE A 402 5.57 -9.12 23.19
N ALA A 403 4.34 -8.90 23.63
CA ALA A 403 3.59 -7.69 23.31
C ALA A 403 4.29 -6.42 23.82
N ASP A 404 4.80 -6.46 25.04
CA ASP A 404 5.57 -5.37 25.62
C ASP A 404 6.88 -5.11 24.84
N LEU A 405 7.60 -6.16 24.44
CA LEU A 405 8.81 -6.04 23.61
C LEU A 405 8.52 -5.38 22.25
N TYR A 406 7.43 -5.76 21.58
CA TYR A 406 7.03 -5.08 20.33
C TYR A 406 6.72 -3.61 20.57
N LYS A 407 5.98 -3.30 21.64
CA LYS A 407 5.65 -1.92 22.00
C LYS A 407 6.90 -1.11 22.27
N ASP A 408 7.81 -1.63 23.08
CA ASP A 408 9.09 -0.97 23.39
C ASP A 408 9.94 -0.74 22.14
N TYR A 409 10.03 -1.72 21.25
CA TYR A 409 10.73 -1.61 19.98
C TYR A 409 10.22 -0.42 19.15
N PHE A 410 8.91 -0.31 18.94
CA PHE A 410 8.36 0.79 18.15
C PHE A 410 8.44 2.13 18.87
N TYR A 411 8.25 2.15 20.18
CA TYR A 411 8.41 3.39 20.96
C TYR A 411 9.86 3.88 21.01
N ALA A 412 10.84 3.00 20.95
CA ALA A 412 12.24 3.38 20.88
C ALA A 412 12.55 4.28 19.67
N TYR A 413 11.82 4.13 18.55
CA TYR A 413 11.93 5.03 17.41
C TYR A 413 11.44 6.46 17.72
N TRP A 414 10.68 6.66 18.80
CA TRP A 414 10.02 7.92 19.14
C TRP A 414 10.48 8.48 20.48
N THR A 415 11.63 8.05 20.99
CA THR A 415 12.13 8.45 22.31
C THR A 415 12.63 9.89 22.37
N GLN A 416 13.14 10.42 21.28
CA GLN A 416 13.53 11.84 21.19
C GLN A 416 12.33 12.69 20.79
N ARG A 417 11.63 13.19 21.78
CA ARG A 417 10.35 13.85 21.61
C ARG A 417 10.45 15.35 21.71
N LYS A 418 9.62 16.06 20.93
CA LYS A 418 9.41 17.49 21.05
C LYS A 418 8.04 17.75 21.66
N PRO A 419 7.98 18.28 22.91
CA PRO A 419 6.70 18.45 23.63
C PRO A 419 5.72 19.40 22.95
N ASP A 420 6.21 20.30 22.13
CA ASP A 420 5.45 21.33 21.42
C ASP A 420 4.85 20.86 20.09
N PHE A 421 5.03 19.59 19.73
CA PHE A 421 4.49 19.09 18.45
C PHE A 421 2.98 18.84 18.54
N PRO A 422 2.19 19.44 17.63
CA PRO A 422 0.74 19.29 17.65
C PRO A 422 0.30 17.84 17.44
N GLY A 423 -0.71 17.39 18.17
CA GLY A 423 -1.33 16.08 17.98
C GLY A 423 -0.97 15.04 19.03
N GLY A 424 -0.22 15.40 20.05
CA GLY A 424 0.01 14.56 21.24
C GLY A 424 1.01 13.44 21.08
N MET A 425 1.25 12.90 19.88
CA MET A 425 2.39 12.04 19.60
C MET A 425 3.55 12.90 19.14
N GLU A 426 4.65 12.73 19.80
CA GLU A 426 5.80 13.54 19.52
C GLU A 426 6.53 13.05 18.29
N ARG A 427 6.92 14.01 17.54
CA ARG A 427 7.39 13.85 16.19
C ARG A 427 8.71 13.14 16.07
N GLN A 428 9.56 13.20 17.08
CA GLN A 428 10.96 12.94 16.88
C GLN A 428 11.46 11.74 17.68
N SER A 429 12.00 10.80 16.96
CA SER A 429 12.85 9.76 17.51
C SER A 429 14.26 9.88 16.93
N ILE A 430 15.17 9.13 17.49
CA ILE A 430 16.50 8.94 16.95
C ILE A 430 16.47 8.48 15.50
N PHE A 431 15.50 7.64 15.12
CA PHE A 431 15.36 7.07 13.79
C PHE A 431 14.58 7.96 12.81
N GLN A 432 13.88 8.96 13.31
CA GLN A 432 13.26 9.99 12.49
C GLN A 432 14.30 10.97 11.94
N ASP A 433 15.39 11.15 12.63
CA ASP A 433 16.54 11.82 12.06
C ASP A 433 17.15 10.94 10.97
N GLN A 434 17.14 11.45 9.75
CA GLN A 434 17.66 10.74 8.59
C GLN A 434 19.06 10.18 8.74
N ARG A 435 19.86 10.78 9.60
CA ARG A 435 21.21 10.32 9.88
C ARG A 435 21.23 8.89 10.40
N TYR A 436 20.37 8.62 11.39
CA TYR A 436 20.28 7.28 11.98
C TYR A 436 19.64 6.29 11.03
N ALA A 437 18.54 6.71 10.40
CA ALA A 437 17.84 5.86 9.46
C ALA A 437 18.75 5.46 8.28
N ARG A 438 19.51 6.41 7.72
CA ARG A 438 20.50 6.12 6.66
C ARG A 438 21.64 5.25 7.16
N ALA A 439 22.14 5.50 8.37
CA ALA A 439 23.20 4.71 8.94
C ALA A 439 22.78 3.23 9.09
N ILE A 440 21.61 2.96 9.61
CA ILE A 440 21.06 1.60 9.72
C ILE A 440 20.90 0.96 8.35
N SER A 441 20.41 1.70 7.39
CA SER A 441 20.23 1.22 6.03
C SER A 441 21.54 0.81 5.36
N TYR A 442 22.59 1.63 5.50
CA TYR A 442 23.90 1.29 4.94
C TYR A 442 24.56 0.08 5.63
N ILE A 443 24.31 -0.13 6.91
CA ILE A 443 24.70 -1.39 7.56
C ILE A 443 23.97 -2.56 6.90
N GLY A 444 22.67 -2.43 6.68
CA GLY A 444 21.86 -3.44 6.00
C GLY A 444 22.35 -3.72 4.59
N ASP A 445 22.64 -2.69 3.80
CA ASP A 445 23.18 -2.82 2.45
C ASP A 445 24.53 -3.53 2.43
N ASP A 446 25.46 -3.12 3.28
CA ASP A 446 26.77 -3.75 3.41
C ASP A 446 26.65 -5.22 3.82
N PHE A 447 25.71 -5.54 4.70
CA PHE A 447 25.49 -6.90 5.20
C PHE A 447 24.86 -7.81 4.14
N PHE A 448 23.83 -7.35 3.46
CA PHE A 448 23.06 -8.20 2.54
C PHE A 448 23.65 -8.28 1.13
N HIS A 449 24.31 -7.24 0.67
CA HIS A 449 24.89 -7.22 -0.67
C HIS A 449 26.34 -7.68 -0.74
N PHE A 450 26.98 -7.88 0.41
CA PHE A 450 28.40 -8.28 0.51
C PHE A 450 29.36 -7.45 -0.36
N SER A 451 28.89 -6.29 -0.80
CA SER A 451 29.63 -5.41 -1.68
C SER A 451 29.91 -4.13 -0.91
N PRO A 452 31.14 -3.83 -0.54
CA PRO A 452 31.44 -2.57 0.13
C PRO A 452 31.18 -1.42 -0.84
N LYS A 453 29.95 -0.90 -0.82
CA LYS A 453 29.69 0.37 -1.47
C LYS A 453 30.35 1.45 -0.65
N PRO A 454 31.12 2.36 -1.28
CA PRO A 454 31.55 3.54 -0.57
C PRO A 454 30.30 4.25 -0.04
N LEU A 455 30.31 4.55 1.25
CA LEU A 455 29.26 5.39 1.80
C LEU A 455 29.21 6.69 0.99
N PRO A 456 28.02 7.14 0.57
CA PRO A 456 27.91 8.43 -0.06
C PRO A 456 28.51 9.49 0.87
N ASP A 457 28.94 10.59 0.30
CA ASP A 457 29.44 11.72 1.04
C ASP A 457 28.30 12.33 1.87
N LEU A 458 28.09 11.74 3.03
CA LEU A 458 27.03 12.11 3.96
C LEU A 458 27.64 12.98 5.04
N TYR A 459 27.27 14.22 5.03
CA TYR A 459 27.65 15.21 6.03
C TYR A 459 27.22 14.85 7.48
N MET A 460 26.54 13.72 7.68
CA MET A 460 25.99 13.30 8.96
C MET A 460 26.71 12.11 9.62
N TYR A 461 27.54 11.39 8.86
CA TYR A 461 28.37 10.32 9.42
C TYR A 461 29.55 9.99 8.49
N GLU A 462 30.55 9.34 9.03
CA GLU A 462 31.75 8.93 8.32
C GLU A 462 32.12 7.48 8.64
N ARG A 463 32.83 6.83 7.73
CA ARG A 463 33.35 5.49 7.95
C ARG A 463 34.63 5.58 8.79
N VAL A 464 34.71 4.80 9.87
CA VAL A 464 35.85 4.75 10.76
C VAL A 464 36.51 3.37 10.69
N PRO A 465 37.84 3.25 10.54
CA PRO A 465 38.51 1.98 10.52
C PRO A 465 38.16 1.14 11.77
N GLY A 466 37.88 -0.13 11.58
CA GLY A 466 37.51 -1.06 12.65
C GLY A 466 36.05 -0.95 13.14
N ARG A 467 35.27 -0.06 12.56
CA ARG A 467 33.82 0.08 12.78
C ARG A 467 33.13 0.20 11.44
N VAL A 468 31.82 -0.11 11.39
CA VAL A 468 31.05 0.05 10.15
C VAL A 468 30.98 1.53 9.78
N PHE A 469 30.67 2.38 10.75
CA PHE A 469 30.69 3.85 10.63
C PHE A 469 30.66 4.49 12.02
N ARG A 470 30.88 5.79 12.04
CA ARG A 470 30.66 6.65 13.20
C ARG A 470 29.66 7.73 12.82
N ILE A 471 28.68 7.94 13.68
CA ILE A 471 27.78 9.09 13.53
C ILE A 471 28.46 10.32 14.10
N VAL A 472 28.50 11.38 13.35
CA VAL A 472 29.07 12.67 13.78
C VAL A 472 27.95 13.61 14.24
N PRO A 473 28.22 14.54 15.18
CA PRO A 473 27.27 15.55 15.60
C PRO A 473 26.75 16.33 14.38
N GLY A 474 25.46 16.46 14.28
CA GLY A 474 24.83 17.24 13.23
C GLY A 474 24.51 18.65 13.68
N ASP A 475 24.13 19.49 12.70
CA ASP A 475 23.79 20.91 12.94
C ASP A 475 22.64 21.13 13.93
N ASN A 476 21.84 20.12 14.19
CA ASN A 476 20.74 20.15 15.17
C ASN A 476 21.17 19.81 16.60
N GLY A 477 22.48 19.68 16.85
CA GLY A 477 23.01 19.41 18.19
C GLY A 477 22.74 18.02 18.74
N ALA A 478 22.31 17.05 17.89
CA ALA A 478 22.20 15.68 18.31
C ALA A 478 23.62 15.09 18.50
N GLU A 479 24.04 14.95 19.72
CA GLU A 479 25.24 14.19 20.07
C GLU A 479 24.94 12.72 19.91
N THR A 480 25.70 12.07 19.05
CA THR A 480 25.63 10.64 18.87
C THR A 480 26.95 10.02 19.36
N GLN A 481 26.83 9.17 20.31
CA GLN A 481 27.96 8.37 20.81
C GLN A 481 28.05 7.02 20.11
#